data_3fece03936844f2a271bf1c8f10db3c9
#
_entry.id   3fece03936844f2a271bf1c8f10db3c9
#
_cell.length_a   1.000
_cell.length_b   1.000
_cell.length_c   1.000
_cell.angle_alpha   90.00
_cell.angle_beta   90.00
_cell.angle_gamma   90.00
#
_symmetry.space_group_name_H-M   'P 1'
#
loop_
_entity.id
_entity.type
_entity.pdbx_description
1 polymer ?
#
loop_
_entity_poly.entity_id
_entity_poly.type
_entity_poly.pdbx_seq_one_letter_code
_entity_poly.pdbx_strand_id
1 'polypeptide(L)'
;VQFRAEVDKKWPKRSKKSDGTIGDTSHSARKSDHNPNSRNSVNAIDITYPGVDPDVVIAAVKKHPSAAYVIFNRHIYSATDGWVKKPYTGISPHTEHLHISIKQSVKAENSTVKWFTTPAKPVAKPVVKPIKKPALPKYPGANKLKVGSKNTAVKVVQIALGNPVTGTLTVNDVADVKRFQRLRPRLWPADGVIGPKTYASLASNSRVKSKYTV
;
A
#
# COMPACT_ATOMS: atom_id res chain seq x y z
N VAL A 1 26.18 1.54 11.55
CA VAL A 1 24.96 1.88 10.79
C VAL A 1 23.76 1.64 11.67
N GLN A 2 22.98 2.71 11.92
CA GLN A 2 21.88 2.73 12.89
C GLN A 2 20.84 1.62 12.64
N PHE A 3 20.41 1.40 11.39
CA PHE A 3 19.40 0.39 11.04
C PHE A 3 19.78 -1.01 11.55
N ARG A 4 21.02 -1.48 11.26
CA ARG A 4 21.47 -2.80 11.70
C ARG A 4 21.51 -2.90 13.22
N ALA A 5 21.98 -1.86 13.91
CA ALA A 5 22.01 -1.84 15.38
C ALA A 5 20.61 -1.97 15.99
N GLU A 6 19.61 -1.32 15.39
CA GLU A 6 18.22 -1.44 15.83
C GLU A 6 17.62 -2.82 15.53
N VAL A 7 17.97 -3.43 14.37
CA VAL A 7 17.60 -4.82 14.03
C VAL A 7 18.21 -5.79 15.04
N ASP A 8 19.51 -5.65 15.35
CA ASP A 8 20.21 -6.51 16.31
C ASP A 8 19.64 -6.40 17.72
N LYS A 9 19.24 -5.20 18.12
CA LYS A 9 18.55 -4.98 19.40
C LYS A 9 17.19 -5.68 19.45
N LYS A 10 16.46 -5.68 18.34
CA LYS A 10 15.13 -6.29 18.24
C LYS A 10 15.19 -7.82 18.13
N TRP A 11 16.16 -8.33 17.43
CA TRP A 11 16.39 -9.78 17.23
C TRP A 11 17.84 -10.16 17.58
N PRO A 12 18.21 -10.21 18.87
CA PRO A 12 19.59 -10.36 19.30
C PRO A 12 20.23 -11.71 18.94
N LYS A 13 19.41 -12.72 18.67
CA LYS A 13 19.86 -14.09 18.31
C LYS A 13 19.78 -14.38 16.80
N ARG A 14 19.50 -13.36 15.96
CA ARG A 14 19.40 -13.56 14.50
C ARG A 14 20.74 -13.97 13.88
N SER A 15 20.71 -14.71 12.80
CA SER A 15 21.89 -14.94 11.95
C SER A 15 22.35 -13.64 11.30
N LYS A 16 23.64 -13.54 11.01
CA LYS A 16 24.27 -12.42 10.29
C LYS A 16 25.03 -12.90 9.05
N LYS A 17 24.82 -14.15 8.63
CA LYS A 17 25.58 -14.82 7.57
C LYS A 17 25.57 -14.07 6.24
N SER A 18 24.43 -13.49 5.89
CA SER A 18 24.21 -12.74 4.65
C SER A 18 24.03 -11.23 4.90
N ASP A 19 24.51 -10.72 6.04
CA ASP A 19 24.56 -9.28 6.29
C ASP A 19 25.59 -8.62 5.36
N GLY A 20 25.21 -7.55 4.68
CA GLY A 20 26.08 -6.79 3.79
C GLY A 20 25.86 -5.28 3.92
N THR A 21 26.85 -4.49 3.59
CA THR A 21 26.75 -3.03 3.50
C THR A 21 27.52 -2.54 2.27
N ILE A 22 28.83 -2.79 2.19
CA ILE A 22 29.67 -2.41 1.04
C ILE A 22 29.64 -3.56 0.04
N GLY A 23 29.46 -3.23 -1.24
CA GLY A 23 29.51 -4.21 -2.32
C GLY A 23 30.89 -4.81 -2.48
N ASP A 24 30.94 -6.11 -2.78
CA ASP A 24 32.15 -6.83 -3.17
C ASP A 24 32.49 -6.53 -4.66
N THR A 25 33.54 -7.24 -5.16
CA THR A 25 33.95 -7.09 -6.57
C THR A 25 32.82 -7.37 -7.58
N SER A 26 31.85 -8.22 -7.22
CA SER A 26 30.70 -8.52 -8.09
C SER A 26 29.71 -7.33 -8.16
N HIS A 27 29.66 -6.49 -7.14
CA HIS A 27 28.85 -5.27 -7.11
C HIS A 27 29.56 -4.07 -7.75
N SER A 28 30.90 -3.98 -7.65
CA SER A 28 31.68 -2.86 -8.18
C SER A 28 31.55 -2.70 -9.70
N ALA A 29 31.36 -3.80 -10.43
CA ALA A 29 31.23 -3.83 -11.89
C ALA A 29 29.84 -3.38 -12.41
N ARG A 30 28.88 -3.09 -11.53
CA ARG A 30 27.52 -2.74 -11.91
C ARG A 30 26.92 -1.65 -11.00
N LYS A 31 25.85 -1.01 -11.47
CA LYS A 31 25.12 -0.04 -10.65
C LYS A 31 24.47 -0.76 -9.46
N SER A 32 24.86 -0.41 -8.25
CA SER A 32 24.36 -0.97 -7.00
C SER A 32 24.40 0.09 -5.90
N ASP A 33 23.37 0.12 -5.03
CA ASP A 33 23.37 1.01 -3.87
C ASP A 33 24.32 0.54 -2.76
N HIS A 34 24.92 -0.66 -2.89
CA HIS A 34 26.05 -1.12 -2.08
C HIS A 34 27.37 -0.47 -2.49
N ASN A 35 27.45 0.13 -3.67
CA ASN A 35 28.64 0.87 -4.08
C ASN A 35 28.58 2.29 -3.50
N PRO A 36 29.73 2.85 -3.07
CA PRO A 36 29.80 4.24 -2.66
C PRO A 36 29.34 5.17 -3.77
N ASN A 37 28.49 6.13 -3.44
CA ASN A 37 28.08 7.19 -4.36
C ASN A 37 29.14 8.31 -4.44
N SER A 38 28.86 9.40 -5.18
CA SER A 38 29.79 10.54 -5.34
C SER A 38 30.16 11.26 -4.03
N ARG A 39 29.43 11.02 -2.94
CA ARG A 39 29.71 11.52 -1.59
C ARG A 39 30.42 10.48 -0.71
N ASN A 40 30.90 9.40 -1.31
CA ASN A 40 31.51 8.28 -0.61
C ASN A 40 30.56 7.62 0.43
N SER A 41 29.26 7.65 0.18
CA SER A 41 28.22 7.08 1.03
C SER A 41 27.63 5.82 0.40
N VAL A 42 27.52 4.75 1.19
CA VAL A 42 26.83 3.51 0.79
C VAL A 42 25.37 3.61 1.20
N ASN A 43 24.47 3.41 0.25
CA ASN A 43 23.03 3.66 0.42
C ASN A 43 22.20 2.38 0.58
N ALA A 44 22.82 1.22 0.69
CA ALA A 44 22.15 -0.07 0.91
C ALA A 44 22.71 -0.83 2.11
N ILE A 45 21.87 -1.71 2.64
CA ILE A 45 22.23 -2.65 3.69
C ILE A 45 21.42 -3.94 3.53
N ASP A 46 22.08 -5.09 3.70
CA ASP A 46 21.44 -6.39 3.74
C ASP A 46 21.30 -6.88 5.18
N ILE A 47 20.15 -7.47 5.47
CA ILE A 47 19.81 -8.09 6.76
C ILE A 47 19.44 -9.54 6.52
N THR A 48 20.20 -10.44 7.12
CA THR A 48 20.03 -11.89 6.97
C THR A 48 18.62 -12.36 7.38
N TYR A 49 18.09 -13.29 6.58
CA TYR A 49 16.88 -14.07 6.83
C TYR A 49 17.25 -15.58 6.74
N PRO A 50 16.75 -16.47 7.59
CA PRO A 50 15.77 -16.25 8.69
C PRO A 50 16.40 -15.68 9.97
N GLY A 51 15.53 -15.35 10.92
CA GLY A 51 15.92 -14.84 12.25
C GLY A 51 15.41 -13.43 12.54
N VAL A 52 14.80 -12.79 11.53
CA VAL A 52 14.01 -11.55 11.66
C VAL A 52 12.61 -11.80 11.11
N ASP A 53 11.64 -11.02 11.56
CA ASP A 53 10.30 -10.96 10.95
C ASP A 53 10.34 -10.00 9.75
N PRO A 54 10.25 -10.49 8.50
CA PRO A 54 10.36 -9.65 7.31
C PRO A 54 9.23 -8.63 7.19
N ASP A 55 8.03 -8.95 7.64
CA ASP A 55 6.88 -8.03 7.56
C ASP A 55 7.08 -6.85 8.52
N VAL A 56 7.64 -7.10 9.70
CA VAL A 56 8.00 -6.05 10.66
C VAL A 56 9.11 -5.15 10.11
N VAL A 57 10.12 -5.74 9.45
CA VAL A 57 11.21 -4.97 8.81
C VAL A 57 10.65 -4.13 7.67
N ILE A 58 9.89 -4.72 6.75
CA ILE A 58 9.28 -4.03 5.62
C ILE A 58 8.36 -2.89 6.10
N ALA A 59 7.56 -3.13 7.14
CA ALA A 59 6.69 -2.10 7.71
C ALA A 59 7.47 -0.93 8.32
N ALA A 60 8.62 -1.19 8.95
CA ALA A 60 9.51 -0.16 9.49
C ALA A 60 10.14 0.66 8.35
N VAL A 61 10.65 -0.01 7.31
CA VAL A 61 11.24 0.62 6.13
C VAL A 61 10.23 1.53 5.42
N LYS A 62 9.01 1.06 5.19
CA LYS A 62 7.93 1.86 4.54
C LYS A 62 7.61 3.16 5.27
N LYS A 63 7.80 3.21 6.58
CA LYS A 63 7.51 4.40 7.41
C LYS A 63 8.68 5.36 7.53
N HIS A 64 9.90 4.90 7.20
CA HIS A 64 11.08 5.72 7.43
C HIS A 64 11.29 6.74 6.31
N PRO A 65 11.49 8.05 6.62
CA PRO A 65 11.56 9.11 5.62
C PRO A 65 12.74 8.99 4.66
N SER A 66 13.82 8.34 5.10
CA SER A 66 15.03 8.12 4.28
C SER A 66 14.93 6.91 3.36
N ALA A 67 13.97 6.00 3.57
CA ALA A 67 13.88 4.77 2.79
C ALA A 67 13.54 5.05 1.31
N ALA A 68 14.20 4.30 0.42
CA ALA A 68 13.93 4.32 -1.00
C ALA A 68 13.17 3.08 -1.44
N TYR A 69 13.66 1.89 -1.11
CA TYR A 69 13.00 0.63 -1.42
C TYR A 69 13.50 -0.50 -0.50
N VAL A 70 12.77 -1.60 -0.50
CA VAL A 70 13.19 -2.87 0.09
C VAL A 70 12.88 -4.01 -0.87
N ILE A 71 13.82 -4.95 -1.00
CA ILE A 71 13.66 -6.16 -1.80
C ILE A 71 13.74 -7.36 -0.87
N PHE A 72 12.78 -8.28 -1.00
CA PHE A 72 12.76 -9.54 -0.29
C PHE A 72 11.96 -10.59 -1.03
N ASN A 73 12.49 -11.81 -1.08
CA ASN A 73 11.83 -13.00 -1.63
C ASN A 73 11.15 -12.72 -2.98
N ARG A 74 11.93 -12.29 -3.99
CA ARG A 74 11.48 -11.98 -5.37
C ARG A 74 10.46 -10.85 -5.48
N HIS A 75 10.35 -9.99 -4.46
CA HIS A 75 9.45 -8.84 -4.50
C HIS A 75 10.19 -7.57 -4.11
N ILE A 76 9.77 -6.46 -4.69
CA ILE A 76 10.23 -5.11 -4.37
C ILE A 76 9.07 -4.25 -3.89
N TYR A 77 9.36 -3.42 -2.91
CA TYR A 77 8.50 -2.37 -2.39
C TYR A 77 9.26 -1.06 -2.51
N SER A 78 8.79 -0.10 -3.28
CA SER A 78 9.48 1.17 -3.55
C SER A 78 8.65 2.37 -3.12
N ALA A 79 9.33 3.39 -2.57
CA ALA A 79 8.70 4.66 -2.22
C ALA A 79 8.12 5.37 -3.44
N THR A 80 8.76 5.27 -4.61
CA THR A 80 8.29 5.85 -5.87
C THR A 80 7.00 5.23 -6.38
N ASP A 81 6.74 3.97 -6.00
CA ASP A 81 5.54 3.22 -6.37
C ASP A 81 4.51 3.15 -5.23
N GLY A 82 4.59 4.06 -4.25
CA GLY A 82 3.68 4.08 -3.11
C GLY A 82 3.76 2.81 -2.24
N TRP A 83 4.91 2.13 -2.22
CA TRP A 83 5.16 0.91 -1.46
C TRP A 83 4.29 -0.29 -1.85
N VAL A 84 3.77 -0.30 -3.07
CA VAL A 84 3.03 -1.45 -3.62
C VAL A 84 3.98 -2.63 -3.82
N LYS A 85 3.54 -3.83 -3.41
CA LYS A 85 4.28 -5.06 -3.64
C LYS A 85 4.29 -5.40 -5.13
N LYS A 86 5.48 -5.46 -5.74
CA LYS A 86 5.67 -5.82 -7.15
C LYS A 86 6.66 -6.98 -7.29
N PRO A 87 6.58 -7.80 -8.35
CA PRO A 87 7.61 -8.77 -8.67
C PRO A 87 8.97 -8.08 -8.86
N TYR A 88 10.03 -8.67 -8.31
CA TYR A 88 11.40 -8.25 -8.55
C TYR A 88 12.06 -9.18 -9.58
N THR A 89 12.50 -8.60 -10.69
CA THR A 89 13.08 -9.32 -11.83
C THR A 89 14.60 -9.23 -11.93
N GLY A 90 15.25 -8.62 -10.93
CA GLY A 90 16.70 -8.52 -10.88
C GLY A 90 17.39 -9.89 -10.65
N ILE A 91 18.72 -9.91 -10.85
CA ILE A 91 19.54 -11.13 -10.84
C ILE A 91 19.45 -11.87 -9.50
N SER A 92 19.54 -11.14 -8.36
CA SER A 92 19.48 -11.74 -7.03
C SER A 92 18.04 -11.84 -6.54
N PRO A 93 17.53 -13.03 -6.17
CA PRO A 93 16.17 -13.19 -5.70
C PRO A 93 15.93 -12.69 -4.26
N HIS A 94 16.97 -12.33 -3.51
CA HIS A 94 16.94 -11.87 -2.12
C HIS A 94 16.12 -12.79 -1.19
N THR A 95 16.35 -14.11 -1.29
CA THR A 95 15.67 -15.12 -0.46
C THR A 95 16.36 -15.34 0.90
N GLU A 96 17.64 -15.00 1.02
CA GLU A 96 18.44 -15.22 2.22
C GLU A 96 18.63 -13.95 3.08
N HIS A 97 18.26 -12.80 2.53
CA HIS A 97 18.34 -11.51 3.21
C HIS A 97 17.31 -10.53 2.68
N LEU A 98 16.96 -9.53 3.49
CA LEU A 98 16.25 -8.35 3.03
C LEU A 98 17.30 -7.33 2.58
N HIS A 99 17.17 -6.82 1.36
CA HIS A 99 17.94 -5.69 0.85
C HIS A 99 17.16 -4.40 1.10
N ILE A 100 17.74 -3.46 1.82
CA ILE A 100 17.15 -2.18 2.15
C ILE A 100 17.99 -1.05 1.57
N SER A 101 17.39 -0.18 0.75
CA SER A 101 18.04 1.03 0.22
C SER A 101 17.42 2.30 0.77
N ILE A 102 18.28 3.31 0.95
CA ILE A 102 17.87 4.68 1.29
C ILE A 102 18.06 5.62 0.09
N LYS A 103 17.37 6.75 0.13
CA LYS A 103 17.51 7.81 -0.87
C LYS A 103 18.93 8.35 -0.89
N GLN A 104 19.51 8.54 -2.08
CA GLN A 104 20.85 9.09 -2.24
C GLN A 104 20.82 10.62 -2.07
N SER A 105 20.67 11.06 -0.84
CA SER A 105 20.65 12.49 -0.48
C SER A 105 21.30 12.72 0.89
N VAL A 106 21.94 13.86 1.08
CA VAL A 106 22.58 14.26 2.35
C VAL A 106 21.61 14.10 3.52
N LYS A 107 20.35 14.50 3.34
CA LYS A 107 19.31 14.38 4.38
C LYS A 107 19.02 12.94 4.76
N ALA A 108 18.97 12.03 3.80
CA ALA A 108 18.68 10.62 4.06
C ALA A 108 19.89 9.90 4.65
N GLU A 109 21.08 10.18 4.16
CA GLU A 109 22.34 9.58 4.59
C GLU A 109 22.71 9.97 6.03
N ASN A 110 22.42 11.21 6.43
CA ASN A 110 22.68 11.74 7.78
C ASN A 110 21.47 11.64 8.71
N SER A 111 20.43 10.90 8.34
CA SER A 111 19.24 10.77 9.18
C SER A 111 19.52 10.03 10.48
N THR A 112 19.08 10.62 11.59
CA THR A 112 19.11 10.02 12.93
C THR A 112 17.75 9.50 13.37
N VAL A 113 16.74 9.53 12.47
CA VAL A 113 15.41 8.99 12.75
C VAL A 113 15.50 7.49 12.99
N LYS A 114 14.85 7.00 14.06
CA LYS A 114 14.82 5.57 14.39
C LYS A 114 13.95 4.81 13.41
N TRP A 115 14.43 3.65 12.97
CA TRP A 115 13.73 2.75 12.06
C TRP A 115 12.62 1.95 12.76
N PHE A 116 12.96 1.39 13.90
CA PHE A 116 12.00 0.71 14.75
C PHE A 116 11.62 1.67 15.88
N THR A 117 10.75 2.61 15.58
CA THR A 117 10.06 3.29 16.68
C THR A 117 9.31 2.20 17.43
N THR A 118 9.74 1.89 18.66
CA THR A 118 8.81 1.30 19.61
C THR A 118 7.54 2.13 19.47
N PRO A 119 6.35 1.53 19.24
CA PRO A 119 5.16 2.34 19.32
C PRO A 119 5.31 3.06 20.66
N ALA A 120 5.48 4.37 20.65
CA ALA A 120 5.40 5.17 21.86
C ALA A 120 4.18 4.59 22.56
N LYS A 121 4.39 4.08 23.81
CA LYS A 121 3.31 3.60 24.72
C LYS A 121 2.07 4.35 24.28
N PRO A 122 1.05 3.71 23.73
CA PRO A 122 0.10 4.38 22.87
C PRO A 122 -0.21 5.70 23.53
N VAL A 123 0.27 6.80 22.99
CA VAL A 123 -0.33 8.10 23.25
C VAL A 123 -1.73 7.79 22.86
N ALA A 124 -2.60 7.67 23.89
CA ALA A 124 -3.96 7.21 23.75
C ALA A 124 -4.41 7.88 22.46
N LYS A 125 -4.53 7.08 21.38
CA LYS A 125 -4.98 7.62 20.09
C LYS A 125 -6.08 8.52 20.53
N PRO A 126 -6.11 9.82 20.19
CA PRO A 126 -7.24 10.62 20.57
C PRO A 126 -8.40 9.69 20.33
N VAL A 127 -9.16 9.36 21.40
CA VAL A 127 -10.19 8.33 21.33
C VAL A 127 -11.05 8.77 20.17
N VAL A 128 -10.69 8.32 18.99
CA VAL A 128 -11.58 8.42 17.84
C VAL A 128 -12.66 7.51 18.32
N LYS A 129 -13.67 8.09 18.96
CA LYS A 129 -14.96 7.45 19.21
C LYS A 129 -15.20 6.67 17.94
N PRO A 130 -15.38 5.33 17.96
CA PRO A 130 -15.47 4.54 16.74
C PRO A 130 -16.39 5.32 15.82
N ILE A 131 -15.82 5.81 14.70
CA ILE A 131 -16.61 6.61 13.75
C ILE A 131 -17.66 5.61 13.32
N LYS A 132 -18.84 5.76 13.91
CA LYS A 132 -19.99 4.92 13.62
C LYS A 132 -20.15 5.04 12.12
N LYS A 133 -19.83 3.99 11.37
CA LYS A 133 -19.91 4.06 9.91
C LYS A 133 -21.28 4.62 9.60
N PRO A 134 -21.39 5.61 8.70
CA PRO A 134 -22.69 6.15 8.36
C PRO A 134 -23.60 5.02 7.86
N ALA A 135 -24.87 5.10 8.18
CA ALA A 135 -25.84 4.15 7.66
C ALA A 135 -25.81 4.15 6.12
N LEU A 136 -25.95 2.97 5.53
CA LEU A 136 -26.02 2.84 4.08
C LEU A 136 -27.17 3.69 3.53
N PRO A 137 -26.91 4.61 2.57
CA PRO A 137 -27.98 5.40 1.95
C PRO A 137 -29.05 4.49 1.34
N LYS A 138 -30.29 4.76 1.65
CA LYS A 138 -31.44 4.05 1.04
C LYS A 138 -31.50 4.34 -0.46
N TYR A 139 -32.07 3.43 -1.22
CA TYR A 139 -32.33 3.63 -2.64
C TYR A 139 -33.26 4.84 -2.86
N PRO A 140 -32.81 5.88 -3.57
CA PRO A 140 -33.56 7.13 -3.66
C PRO A 140 -34.63 7.15 -4.80
N GLY A 141 -34.69 6.10 -5.59
CA GLY A 141 -35.50 6.02 -6.84
C GLY A 141 -34.63 6.24 -8.10
N ALA A 142 -35.05 5.62 -9.21
CA ALA A 142 -34.32 5.68 -10.49
C ALA A 142 -34.15 7.11 -11.01
N ASN A 143 -35.15 7.96 -10.84
CA ASN A 143 -35.09 9.35 -11.29
C ASN A 143 -34.00 10.18 -10.58
N LYS A 144 -33.55 9.75 -9.42
CA LYS A 144 -32.45 10.38 -8.65
C LYS A 144 -31.09 9.70 -8.81
N LEU A 145 -30.98 8.74 -9.72
CA LEU A 145 -29.77 8.02 -10.07
C LEU A 145 -29.56 7.98 -11.60
N LYS A 146 -29.68 9.15 -12.23
CA LYS A 146 -29.40 9.40 -13.66
C LYS A 146 -28.21 10.34 -13.80
N VAL A 147 -27.64 10.43 -15.00
CA VAL A 147 -26.54 11.36 -15.29
C VAL A 147 -26.86 12.76 -14.77
N GLY A 148 -25.91 13.37 -14.07
CA GLY A 148 -26.04 14.66 -13.41
C GLY A 148 -26.63 14.62 -12.00
N SER A 149 -27.18 13.49 -11.55
CA SER A 149 -27.70 13.37 -10.17
C SER A 149 -26.62 13.56 -9.13
N LYS A 150 -26.92 14.34 -8.09
CA LYS A 150 -26.02 14.62 -6.96
C LYS A 150 -26.68 14.19 -5.65
N ASN A 151 -26.20 13.10 -5.04
CA ASN A 151 -26.66 12.63 -3.74
C ASN A 151 -25.75 11.57 -3.14
N THR A 152 -25.99 11.16 -1.90
CA THR A 152 -25.20 10.16 -1.19
C THR A 152 -25.30 8.77 -1.81
N ALA A 153 -26.40 8.41 -2.43
CA ALA A 153 -26.56 7.12 -3.11
C ALA A 153 -25.68 7.02 -4.38
N VAL A 154 -25.42 8.14 -5.06
CA VAL A 154 -24.41 8.20 -6.15
C VAL A 154 -23.03 7.81 -5.64
N LYS A 155 -22.64 8.28 -4.44
CA LYS A 155 -21.35 7.89 -3.83
C LYS A 155 -21.28 6.37 -3.60
N VAL A 156 -22.38 5.73 -3.20
CA VAL A 156 -22.45 4.26 -3.05
C VAL A 156 -22.17 3.57 -4.38
N VAL A 157 -22.78 4.04 -5.47
CA VAL A 157 -22.57 3.52 -6.83
C VAL A 157 -21.10 3.64 -7.23
N GLN A 158 -20.52 4.82 -7.08
CA GLN A 158 -19.12 5.10 -7.42
C GLN A 158 -18.15 4.24 -6.59
N ILE A 159 -18.36 4.11 -5.28
CA ILE A 159 -17.57 3.23 -4.41
C ILE A 159 -17.64 1.77 -4.88
N ALA A 160 -18.85 1.27 -5.17
CA ALA A 160 -19.05 -0.10 -5.62
C ALA A 160 -18.31 -0.41 -6.93
N LEU A 161 -18.33 0.54 -7.86
CA LEU A 161 -17.67 0.42 -9.16
C LEU A 161 -16.15 0.67 -9.09
N GLY A 162 -15.66 1.30 -8.02
CA GLY A 162 -14.27 1.71 -7.87
C GLY A 162 -13.92 3.00 -8.60
N ASN A 163 -14.92 3.82 -8.89
CA ASN A 163 -14.79 5.10 -9.57
C ASN A 163 -14.43 6.23 -8.58
N PRO A 164 -13.92 7.38 -9.07
CA PRO A 164 -13.76 8.58 -8.24
C PRO A 164 -15.09 8.98 -7.58
N VAL A 165 -15.08 9.17 -6.24
CA VAL A 165 -16.27 9.42 -5.42
C VAL A 165 -16.58 10.92 -5.43
N THR A 166 -17.08 11.42 -6.55
CA THR A 166 -17.45 12.84 -6.73
C THR A 166 -18.82 13.18 -6.14
N GLY A 167 -19.68 12.17 -6.02
CA GLY A 167 -21.10 12.34 -5.62
C GLY A 167 -22.01 12.84 -6.75
N THR A 168 -21.47 13.07 -7.96
CA THR A 168 -22.23 13.40 -9.17
C THR A 168 -22.16 12.24 -10.14
N LEU A 169 -23.31 11.68 -10.56
CA LEU A 169 -23.33 10.54 -11.49
C LEU A 169 -22.99 11.01 -12.90
N THR A 170 -21.94 10.40 -13.47
CA THR A 170 -21.42 10.73 -14.81
C THR A 170 -21.86 9.72 -15.85
N VAL A 171 -21.66 10.04 -17.13
CA VAL A 171 -21.87 9.09 -18.25
C VAL A 171 -20.95 7.87 -18.13
N ASN A 172 -19.74 8.05 -17.62
CA ASN A 172 -18.77 6.96 -17.40
C ASN A 172 -19.28 6.03 -16.28
N ASP A 173 -19.83 6.57 -15.19
CA ASP A 173 -20.44 5.76 -14.13
C ASP A 173 -21.57 4.90 -14.70
N VAL A 174 -22.41 5.44 -15.56
CA VAL A 174 -23.52 4.70 -16.21
C VAL A 174 -22.98 3.62 -17.15
N ALA A 175 -21.90 3.87 -17.89
CA ALA A 175 -21.23 2.86 -18.70
C ALA A 175 -20.70 1.70 -17.86
N ASP A 176 -20.12 2.00 -16.70
CA ASP A 176 -19.64 0.98 -15.76
C ASP A 176 -20.80 0.23 -15.09
N VAL A 177 -21.93 0.88 -14.82
CA VAL A 177 -23.16 0.18 -14.39
C VAL A 177 -23.63 -0.82 -15.45
N LYS A 178 -23.65 -0.45 -16.73
CA LYS A 178 -23.98 -1.38 -17.84
C LYS A 178 -23.04 -2.59 -17.83
N ARG A 179 -21.72 -2.37 -17.67
CA ARG A 179 -20.73 -3.45 -17.56
C ARG A 179 -21.01 -4.33 -16.33
N PHE A 180 -21.30 -3.71 -15.19
CA PHE A 180 -21.65 -4.42 -13.96
C PHE A 180 -22.91 -5.29 -14.10
N GLN A 181 -23.94 -4.79 -14.80
CA GLN A 181 -25.16 -5.52 -15.09
C GLN A 181 -24.93 -6.69 -16.03
N ARG A 182 -24.14 -6.52 -17.13
CA ARG A 182 -23.82 -7.61 -18.08
C ARG A 182 -23.21 -8.83 -17.42
N LEU A 183 -22.41 -8.64 -16.38
CA LEU A 183 -21.78 -9.72 -15.63
C LEU A 183 -22.73 -10.39 -14.62
N ARG A 184 -24.01 -9.98 -14.57
CA ARG A 184 -25.00 -10.44 -13.57
C ARG A 184 -26.37 -10.64 -14.22
N PRO A 185 -26.69 -11.86 -14.70
CA PRO A 185 -27.97 -12.11 -15.41
C PRO A 185 -29.22 -11.67 -14.65
N ARG A 186 -29.17 -11.71 -13.30
CA ARG A 186 -30.29 -11.26 -12.45
C ARG A 186 -30.57 -9.74 -12.54
N LEU A 187 -29.65 -8.96 -13.14
CA LEU A 187 -29.75 -7.51 -13.30
C LEU A 187 -30.06 -7.09 -14.74
N TRP A 188 -30.41 -8.03 -15.60
CA TRP A 188 -30.80 -7.72 -16.99
C TRP A 188 -32.16 -7.03 -17.06
N PRO A 189 -32.36 -6.13 -18.04
CA PRO A 189 -31.42 -5.73 -19.11
C PRO A 189 -30.25 -4.88 -18.59
N ALA A 190 -29.10 -4.98 -19.29
CA ALA A 190 -27.90 -4.18 -19.00
C ALA A 190 -28.00 -2.78 -19.64
N ASP A 191 -28.98 -2.02 -19.21
CA ASP A 191 -29.38 -0.72 -19.76
C ASP A 191 -28.68 0.48 -19.09
N GLY A 192 -27.98 0.24 -17.96
CA GLY A 192 -27.36 1.28 -17.14
C GLY A 192 -28.33 1.98 -16.18
N VAL A 193 -29.60 1.58 -16.17
CA VAL A 193 -30.57 2.10 -15.21
C VAL A 193 -30.29 1.50 -13.83
N ILE A 194 -30.12 2.36 -12.85
CA ILE A 194 -29.88 1.95 -11.47
C ILE A 194 -31.24 1.80 -10.76
N GLY A 195 -31.92 0.69 -11.05
CA GLY A 195 -33.13 0.30 -10.34
C GLY A 195 -32.83 -0.30 -8.95
N PRO A 196 -33.88 -0.65 -8.17
CA PRO A 196 -33.70 -1.15 -6.81
C PRO A 196 -32.84 -2.41 -6.73
N LYS A 197 -32.96 -3.36 -7.67
CA LYS A 197 -32.15 -4.57 -7.74
C LYS A 197 -30.67 -4.26 -8.04
N THR A 198 -30.41 -3.38 -9.01
CA THR A 198 -29.05 -2.93 -9.36
C THR A 198 -28.41 -2.21 -8.19
N TYR A 199 -29.15 -1.29 -7.53
CA TYR A 199 -28.65 -0.56 -6.39
C TYR A 199 -28.35 -1.49 -5.21
N ALA A 200 -29.22 -2.43 -4.87
CA ALA A 200 -28.99 -3.40 -3.80
C ALA A 200 -27.74 -4.26 -4.07
N SER A 201 -27.54 -4.69 -5.32
CA SER A 201 -26.36 -5.46 -5.71
C SER A 201 -25.06 -4.64 -5.62
N LEU A 202 -25.09 -3.36 -6.00
CA LEU A 202 -23.96 -2.45 -5.83
C LEU A 202 -23.68 -2.19 -4.34
N ALA A 203 -24.72 -1.95 -3.54
CA ALA A 203 -24.62 -1.69 -2.12
C ALA A 203 -24.06 -2.88 -1.31
N SER A 204 -24.28 -4.10 -1.77
CA SER A 204 -23.73 -5.32 -1.15
C SER A 204 -22.22 -5.55 -1.41
N ASN A 205 -21.59 -4.72 -2.24
CA ASN A 205 -20.18 -4.83 -2.57
C ASN A 205 -19.30 -4.62 -1.32
N SER A 206 -18.20 -5.38 -1.21
CA SER A 206 -17.26 -5.31 -0.08
C SER A 206 -16.68 -3.90 0.13
N ARG A 207 -16.40 -3.16 -0.95
CA ARG A 207 -15.93 -1.77 -0.90
C ARG A 207 -16.95 -0.84 -0.24
N VAL A 208 -18.25 -1.07 -0.46
CA VAL A 208 -19.34 -0.30 0.17
C VAL A 208 -19.46 -0.70 1.64
N LYS A 209 -19.47 -2.00 1.96
CA LYS A 209 -19.51 -2.51 3.34
C LYS A 209 -18.33 -2.03 4.19
N SER A 210 -17.18 -1.74 3.59
CA SER A 210 -16.05 -1.14 4.30
C SER A 210 -16.30 0.31 4.76
N LYS A 211 -17.21 1.03 4.08
CA LYS A 211 -17.49 2.46 4.30
C LYS A 211 -18.79 2.73 5.05
N TYR A 212 -19.76 1.85 4.92
CA TYR A 212 -21.10 2.01 5.51
C TYR A 212 -21.46 0.85 6.43
N THR A 213 -22.34 1.11 7.40
CA THR A 213 -23.02 0.06 8.16
C THR A 213 -24.19 -0.45 7.31
N VAL A 214 -24.24 -1.74 7.03
CA VAL A 214 -25.28 -2.43 6.26
C VAL A 214 -26.25 -3.08 7.23
#